data_2f95d1bdc64ac252365d529de302673d
#
_entry.id   2f95d1bdc64ac252365d529de302673d
#
_cell.length_a   1.000
_cell.length_b   1.000
_cell.length_c   1.000
_cell.angle_alpha   90.00
_cell.angle_beta   90.00
_cell.angle_gamma   90.00
#
_symmetry.space_group_name_H-M   'P 1'
#
loop_
_entity.id
_entity.type
_entity.pdbx_description
1 polymer ?
#
loop_
_entity_poly.entity_id
_entity_poly.type
_entity_poly.pdbx_seq_one_letter_code
_entity_poly.pdbx_strand_id
1 'polypeptide(L)' 'MADKEKAKKQVPLRLSPSLYEALARWAEEDFRSVNGQIEYLLTEAVRQRKKAPKRNEDDLF' A
#
# COMPACT_ATOMS: atom_id res chain seq x y z
N MET A 1 0.57 -6.29 17.76
CA MET A 1 0.83 -5.65 17.06
C MET A 1 0.89 -4.24 17.20
N ALA A 2 0.40 -3.66 18.16
CA ALA A 2 0.47 -2.31 18.37
C ALA A 2 1.88 -1.82 18.34
N ASP A 3 2.76 -2.52 18.83
CA ASP A 3 4.07 -2.11 18.78
C ASP A 3 4.55 -1.90 17.43
N LYS A 4 4.23 -2.70 16.53
CA LYS A 4 4.64 -2.55 15.27
C LYS A 4 4.08 -1.36 14.69
N GLU A 5 2.93 -1.02 15.00
CA GLU A 5 2.33 0.12 14.49
C GLU A 5 2.96 1.34 15.02
N LYS A 6 3.39 1.35 16.22
CA LYS A 6 3.97 2.48 16.75
C LYS A 6 5.27 2.75 16.06
N ALA A 7 6.06 1.79 15.76
CA ALA A 7 7.31 2.01 15.15
C ALA A 7 7.22 1.70 13.70
N LYS A 8 6.71 2.60 12.92
CA LYS A 8 6.60 2.38 11.51
C LYS A 8 7.94 2.27 10.87
N LYS A 9 8.08 1.36 9.98
CA LYS A 9 9.32 1.20 9.29
C LYS A 9 9.36 2.12 8.11
N GLN A 10 10.53 2.56 7.76
CA GLN A 10 10.66 3.45 6.64
C GLN A 10 11.06 2.67 5.42
N VAL A 11 10.40 2.91 4.33
CA VAL A 11 10.67 2.20 3.11
C VAL A 11 10.95 3.21 2.01
N PRO A 12 12.14 3.24 1.48
CA PRO A 12 12.45 4.19 0.41
C PRO A 12 11.79 3.72 -0.86
N LEU A 13 10.64 4.25 -1.15
CA LEU A 13 9.88 3.83 -2.28
C LEU A 13 10.04 4.81 -3.42
N ARG A 14 10.44 4.30 -4.58
CA ARG A 14 10.59 5.15 -5.72
C ARG A 14 9.52 4.84 -6.72
N LEU A 15 8.84 5.83 -7.22
CA LEU A 15 7.76 5.64 -8.16
C LEU A 15 8.06 6.35 -9.45
N SER A 16 7.56 5.82 -10.54
CA SER A 16 7.72 6.52 -11.80
C SER A 16 6.87 7.78 -11.73
N PRO A 17 7.22 8.78 -12.47
CA PRO A 17 6.46 10.03 -12.43
C PRO A 17 5.00 9.84 -12.77
N SER A 18 4.71 9.02 -13.74
CA SER A 18 3.32 8.85 -14.11
C SER A 18 2.54 8.15 -13.01
N LEU A 19 3.15 7.19 -12.34
CA LEU A 19 2.46 6.52 -11.26
C LEU A 19 2.28 7.46 -10.09
N TYR A 20 3.28 8.28 -9.82
CA TYR A 20 3.16 9.22 -8.72
C TYR A 20 2.04 10.21 -8.98
N GLU A 21 1.95 10.71 -10.19
CA GLU A 21 0.90 11.64 -10.50
C GLU A 21 -0.47 11.01 -10.40
N ALA A 22 -0.60 9.79 -10.84
CA ALA A 22 -1.87 9.11 -10.75
C ALA A 22 -2.27 8.93 -9.29
N LEU A 23 -1.31 8.58 -8.44
CA LEU A 23 -1.60 8.41 -7.04
C LEU A 23 -1.92 9.73 -6.37
N ALA A 24 -1.23 10.79 -6.77
CA ALA A 24 -1.51 12.09 -6.18
C ALA A 24 -2.92 12.53 -6.50
N ARG A 25 -3.35 12.31 -7.73
CA ARG A 25 -4.67 12.70 -8.12
C ARG A 25 -5.69 11.87 -7.37
N TRP A 26 -5.44 10.59 -7.24
CA TRP A 26 -6.33 9.71 -6.55
C TRP A 26 -6.40 10.11 -5.06
N ALA A 27 -5.25 10.44 -4.48
CA ALA A 27 -5.24 10.85 -3.08
C ALA A 27 -6.07 12.09 -2.87
N GLU A 28 -6.02 13.01 -3.81
CA GLU A 28 -6.82 14.19 -3.70
C GLU A 28 -8.28 13.85 -3.70
N GLU A 29 -8.69 12.95 -4.54
CA GLU A 29 -10.08 12.57 -4.62
C GLU A 29 -10.53 11.91 -3.32
N ASP A 30 -9.64 11.23 -2.64
CA ASP A 30 -9.98 10.57 -1.41
C ASP A 30 -9.64 11.41 -0.20
N PHE A 31 -9.22 12.66 -0.44
CA PHE A 31 -8.86 13.55 0.66
C PHE A 31 -7.76 12.94 1.52
N ARG A 32 -6.76 12.39 0.90
CA ARG A 32 -5.64 11.83 1.62
C ARG A 32 -4.36 12.39 1.09
N SER A 33 -3.29 12.22 1.83
CA SER A 33 -2.00 12.61 1.31
C SER A 33 -1.52 11.46 0.44
N VAL A 34 -0.52 11.71 -0.36
CA VAL A 34 0.01 10.66 -1.23
C VAL A 34 0.54 9.52 -0.38
N ASN A 35 1.25 9.83 0.70
CA ASN A 35 1.76 8.77 1.55
C ASN A 35 0.61 7.99 2.16
N GLY A 36 -0.42 8.66 2.59
CA GLY A 36 -1.56 7.96 3.16
C GLY A 36 -2.26 7.09 2.14
N GLN A 37 -2.33 7.57 0.90
CA GLN A 37 -2.97 6.79 -0.13
C GLN A 37 -2.17 5.54 -0.42
N ILE A 38 -0.85 5.66 -0.45
CA ILE A 38 -0.02 4.50 -0.72
C ILE A 38 -0.18 3.49 0.40
N GLU A 39 -0.18 3.96 1.63
CA GLU A 39 -0.30 3.04 2.75
C GLU A 39 -1.66 2.35 2.71
N TYR A 40 -2.70 3.08 2.38
CA TYR A 40 -4.02 2.50 2.30
C TYR A 40 -4.07 1.41 1.24
N LEU A 41 -3.50 1.69 0.08
CA LEU A 41 -3.54 0.72 -0.99
C LEU A 41 -2.75 -0.53 -0.65
N LEU A 42 -1.61 -0.36 0.00
CA LEU A 42 -0.83 -1.51 0.38
C LEU A 42 -1.55 -2.32 1.45
N THR A 43 -2.22 -1.63 2.36
CA THR A 43 -2.95 -2.32 3.40
C THR A 43 -4.07 -3.15 2.78
N GLU A 44 -4.76 -2.56 1.80
CA GLU A 44 -5.83 -3.28 1.15
C GLU A 44 -5.30 -4.48 0.38
N ALA A 45 -4.15 -4.30 -0.27
CA ALA A 45 -3.58 -5.39 -1.02
C ALA A 45 -3.23 -6.55 -0.11
N VAL A 46 -2.68 -6.25 1.04
CA VAL A 46 -2.31 -7.30 1.96
C VAL A 46 -3.56 -7.97 2.53
N ARG A 47 -4.57 -7.16 2.80
CA ARG A 47 -5.80 -7.73 3.31
C ARG A 47 -6.44 -8.65 2.31
N GLN A 48 -6.45 -8.25 1.05
CA GLN A 48 -7.01 -9.07 0.02
C GLN A 48 -6.26 -10.37 -0.12
N ARG A 49 -4.95 -10.31 -0.01
CA ARG A 49 -4.19 -11.49 -0.12
C ARG A 49 -4.49 -12.46 1.01
N LYS A 50 -4.66 -11.97 2.20
CA LYS A 50 -4.97 -12.83 3.32
C LYS A 50 -6.32 -13.47 3.18
N LYS A 51 -7.26 -12.74 2.62
CA LYS A 51 -8.59 -13.30 2.46
C LYS A 51 -8.66 -14.22 1.27
N ALA A 52 -7.78 -14.11 0.32
CA ALA A 52 -7.88 -14.90 -0.88
C ALA A 52 -7.71 -16.37 -0.57
N PRO A 53 -8.29 -17.21 -1.34
CA PRO A 53 -8.15 -18.61 -1.14
C PRO A 53 -6.70 -18.98 -1.26
N LYS A 54 -6.32 -20.02 -0.59
CA LYS A 54 -5.00 -20.36 -0.62
C LYS A 54 -4.53 -20.75 -1.96
N ARG A 55 -3.67 -20.13 -2.58
CA ARG A 55 -3.22 -20.54 -3.79
C ARG A 55 -1.82 -20.81 -3.54
N ASN A 56 -1.07 -21.18 -4.37
CA ASN A 56 0.25 -21.43 -4.18
C ASN A 56 0.89 -20.19 -3.83
N GLU A 57 1.25 -20.00 -2.65
CA GLU A 57 1.87 -18.84 -2.29
C GLU A 57 3.13 -18.65 -3.01
N ASP A 58 3.75 -19.66 -3.40
CA ASP A 58 4.92 -19.57 -4.13
C ASP A 58 4.73 -18.87 -5.40
N ASP A 59 3.62 -18.96 -5.98
CA ASP A 59 3.35 -18.32 -7.20
C ASP A 59 3.33 -16.87 -7.07
N LEU A 60 3.13 -16.37 -5.95
CA LEU A 60 2.99 -14.97 -5.79
C LEU A 60 4.28 -14.26 -5.81
N PHE A 61 5.32 -14.84 -5.52
CA PHE A 61 6.60 -14.16 -5.50
C PHE A 61 7.72 -14.99 -6.06
#